data_6d99bd76c382eb5c35bd233650859efd
#
_entry.id   6d99bd76c382eb5c35bd233650859efd
#
_cell.length_a   1.000
_cell.length_b   1.000
_cell.length_c   1.000
_cell.angle_alpha   90.00
_cell.angle_beta   90.00
_cell.angle_gamma   90.00
#
_symmetry.space_group_name_H-M   'P 1'
#
loop_
_entity.id
_entity.type
_entity.pdbx_description
1 polymer ?
#
loop_
_entity_poly.entity_id
_entity_poly.type
_entity_poly.pdbx_seq_one_letter_code
_entity_poly.pdbx_strand_id
1 'polypeptide(L)'
;MMRWVRGFLAGVVVLVLAGNALAIDPIELADPALQERYRDLTHELRCMQCQNQSIADSPVGLAGDLRREVRELLESGKTDDEIREHLRARYGDFILFRPVFNWRNAWLWVTPVILLLLGL
;
A
#
# COMPACT_ATOMS: atom_id res chain seq x y z
N MET A 1 -9.73 -49.66 6.46
CA MET A 1 -9.47 -48.71 5.38
C MET A 1 -9.88 -47.28 5.74
N MET A 2 -11.07 -47.03 6.25
CA MET A 2 -11.61 -45.66 6.50
C MET A 2 -10.84 -44.83 7.54
N ARG A 3 -10.22 -45.42 8.54
CA ARG A 3 -9.40 -44.73 9.57
C ARG A 3 -8.09 -44.17 9.00
N TRP A 4 -7.44 -44.90 8.08
CA TRP A 4 -6.20 -44.46 7.42
C TRP A 4 -6.42 -43.31 6.45
N VAL A 5 -7.52 -43.33 5.71
CA VAL A 5 -7.90 -42.24 4.80
C VAL A 5 -8.20 -40.95 5.55
N ARG A 6 -8.87 -41.04 6.72
CA ARG A 6 -9.14 -39.87 7.58
C ARG A 6 -7.86 -39.27 8.16
N GLY A 7 -6.88 -40.12 8.56
CA GLY A 7 -5.58 -39.64 9.04
C GLY A 7 -4.75 -38.95 7.93
N PHE A 8 -4.76 -39.53 6.72
CA PHE A 8 -4.08 -38.95 5.58
C PHE A 8 -4.70 -37.61 5.15
N LEU A 9 -6.03 -37.51 5.08
CA LEU A 9 -6.75 -36.26 4.79
C LEU A 9 -6.47 -35.19 5.85
N ALA A 10 -6.47 -35.53 7.12
CA ALA A 10 -6.13 -34.57 8.19
C ALA A 10 -4.69 -34.06 8.07
N GLY A 11 -3.74 -34.94 7.74
CA GLY A 11 -2.35 -34.56 7.50
C GLY A 11 -2.15 -33.62 6.32
N VAL A 12 -2.85 -33.86 5.22
CA VAL A 12 -2.82 -33.00 4.01
C VAL A 12 -3.43 -31.63 4.32
N VAL A 13 -4.55 -31.57 5.04
CA VAL A 13 -5.18 -30.30 5.43
C VAL A 13 -4.26 -29.47 6.32
N VAL A 14 -3.59 -30.08 7.29
CA VAL A 14 -2.62 -29.39 8.15
C VAL A 14 -1.42 -28.89 7.33
N LEU A 15 -0.93 -29.65 6.38
CA LEU A 15 0.19 -29.26 5.51
C LEU A 15 -0.18 -28.09 4.60
N VAL A 16 -1.40 -28.06 4.06
CA VAL A 16 -1.91 -26.97 3.22
C VAL A 16 -2.13 -25.69 4.02
N LEU A 17 -2.58 -25.80 5.26
CA LEU A 17 -2.78 -24.63 6.14
C LEU A 17 -1.45 -24.02 6.63
N ALA A 18 -0.38 -24.83 6.73
CA ALA A 18 0.94 -24.34 7.13
C ALA A 18 1.69 -23.57 6.02
N GLY A 19 1.26 -23.68 4.76
CA GLY A 19 1.97 -23.13 3.62
C GLY A 19 1.68 -21.67 3.26
N ASN A 20 0.78 -20.97 3.94
CA ASN A 20 0.31 -19.65 3.52
C ASN A 20 0.87 -18.45 4.30
N ALA A 21 1.95 -18.62 5.05
CA ALA A 21 2.67 -17.49 5.62
C ALA A 21 3.65 -16.91 4.58
N LEU A 22 3.15 -16.26 3.54
CA LEU A 22 3.95 -15.31 2.77
C LEU A 22 4.15 -14.09 3.67
N ALA A 23 5.15 -14.17 4.55
CA ALA A 23 5.59 -13.01 5.31
C ALA A 23 6.18 -12.00 4.32
N ILE A 24 5.43 -10.93 4.05
CA ILE A 24 6.01 -9.68 3.55
C ILE A 24 6.94 -9.25 4.67
N ASP A 25 8.26 -9.21 4.41
CA ASP A 25 9.25 -8.81 5.41
C ASP A 25 8.84 -7.46 6.02
N PRO A 26 8.41 -7.42 7.30
CA PRO A 26 8.08 -6.16 7.93
C PRO A 26 9.37 -5.38 8.10
N ILE A 27 9.46 -4.21 7.46
CA ILE A 27 10.52 -3.25 7.75
C ILE A 27 10.20 -2.68 9.14
N GLU A 28 10.97 -3.05 10.14
CA GLU A 28 10.85 -2.54 11.50
C GLU A 28 11.78 -1.35 11.69
N LEU A 29 11.21 -0.22 12.11
CA LEU A 29 11.92 0.98 12.53
C LEU A 29 12.08 0.95 14.06
N ALA A 30 13.24 1.39 14.55
CA ALA A 30 13.53 1.39 15.98
C ALA A 30 12.65 2.37 16.79
N ASP A 31 12.17 3.43 16.15
CA ASP A 31 11.29 4.43 16.76
C ASP A 31 9.82 4.09 16.44
N PRO A 32 8.99 3.87 17.48
CA PRO A 32 7.55 3.58 17.29
C PRO A 32 6.79 4.68 16.54
N ALA A 33 7.16 5.95 16.72
CA ALA A 33 6.54 7.07 16.03
C ALA A 33 6.86 7.05 14.52
N LEU A 34 8.10 6.75 14.15
CA LEU A 34 8.49 6.56 12.76
C LEU A 34 7.84 5.32 12.15
N GLN A 35 7.66 4.27 12.95
CA GLN A 35 6.99 3.05 12.50
C GLN A 35 5.51 3.29 12.16
N GLU A 36 4.80 4.10 12.94
CA GLU A 36 3.42 4.49 12.65
C GLU A 36 3.34 5.30 11.34
N ARG A 37 4.17 6.33 11.20
CA ARG A 37 4.28 7.13 9.98
C ARG A 37 4.62 6.29 8.75
N TYR A 38 5.57 5.35 8.90
CA TYR A 38 5.93 4.41 7.84
C TYR A 38 4.75 3.56 7.40
N ARG A 39 3.98 3.03 8.36
CA ARG A 39 2.79 2.24 8.07
C ARG A 39 1.75 3.05 7.30
N ASP A 40 1.44 4.24 7.76
CA ASP A 40 0.46 5.12 7.13
C ASP A 40 0.87 5.48 5.70
N LEU A 41 2.12 5.91 5.50
CA LEU A 41 2.65 6.25 4.18
C LEU A 41 2.63 5.06 3.21
N THR A 42 3.05 3.87 3.68
CA THR A 42 3.09 2.68 2.80
C THR A 42 1.71 2.18 2.39
N HIS A 43 0.67 2.40 3.21
CA HIS A 43 -0.72 2.13 2.85
C HIS A 43 -1.32 3.20 1.93
N GLU A 44 -0.85 4.45 2.02
CA GLU A 44 -1.31 5.56 1.18
C GLU A 44 -0.70 5.52 -0.23
N LEU A 45 0.46 4.88 -0.39
CA LEU A 45 1.18 4.80 -1.65
C LEU A 45 0.77 3.56 -2.47
N ARG A 46 0.51 3.78 -3.75
CA ARG A 46 0.07 2.74 -4.70
C ARG A 46 1.26 2.01 -5.33
N CYS A 47 1.17 0.71 -5.42
CA CYS A 47 2.12 -0.06 -6.21
C CYS A 47 1.82 0.10 -7.70
N MET A 48 2.80 0.60 -8.47
CA MET A 48 2.63 0.90 -9.90
C MET A 48 2.51 -0.34 -10.78
N GLN A 49 3.01 -1.50 -10.33
CA GLN A 49 2.97 -2.78 -11.06
C GLN A 49 1.85 -3.72 -10.58
N CYS A 50 1.09 -3.32 -9.57
CA CYS A 50 0.05 -4.15 -8.98
C CYS A 50 -1.34 -3.61 -9.34
N GLN A 51 -2.33 -4.50 -9.37
CA GLN A 51 -3.71 -4.12 -9.62
C GLN A 51 -4.30 -3.43 -8.38
N ASN A 52 -4.05 -2.11 -8.26
CA ASN A 52 -4.66 -1.26 -7.24
C ASN A 52 -4.32 -1.62 -5.77
N GLN A 53 -3.16 -2.23 -5.54
CA GLN A 53 -2.66 -2.53 -4.20
C GLN A 53 -1.75 -1.42 -3.68
N SER A 54 -1.70 -1.27 -2.35
CA SER A 54 -0.71 -0.41 -1.69
C SER A 54 0.67 -1.05 -1.75
N ILE A 55 1.72 -0.24 -1.56
CA ILE A 55 3.08 -0.80 -1.44
C ILE A 55 3.25 -1.60 -0.15
N ALA A 56 2.40 -1.40 0.86
CA ALA A 56 2.39 -2.19 2.08
C ALA A 56 1.94 -3.64 1.83
N ASP A 57 0.93 -3.83 0.96
CA ASP A 57 0.27 -5.13 0.74
C ASP A 57 0.83 -5.89 -0.46
N SER A 58 1.66 -5.25 -1.28
CA SER A 58 2.17 -5.85 -2.49
C SER A 58 3.45 -6.67 -2.25
N PRO A 59 3.51 -7.95 -2.68
CA PRO A 59 4.70 -8.79 -2.59
C PRO A 59 5.71 -8.54 -3.73
N VAL A 60 5.39 -7.68 -4.69
CA VAL A 60 6.24 -7.41 -5.87
C VAL A 60 7.51 -6.67 -5.49
N GLY A 61 8.63 -7.00 -6.17
CA GLY A 61 9.93 -6.40 -5.91
C GLY A 61 9.97 -4.86 -5.91
N LEU A 62 9.26 -4.22 -6.85
CA LEU A 62 9.14 -2.76 -6.90
C LEU A 62 8.49 -2.18 -5.63
N ALA A 63 7.47 -2.84 -5.07
CA ALA A 63 6.87 -2.40 -3.82
C ALA A 63 7.87 -2.51 -2.65
N GLY A 64 8.72 -3.54 -2.66
CA GLY A 64 9.82 -3.68 -1.72
C GLY A 64 10.84 -2.55 -1.81
N ASP A 65 11.21 -2.15 -3.03
CA ASP A 65 12.12 -1.04 -3.28
C ASP A 65 11.53 0.29 -2.80
N LEU A 66 10.26 0.55 -3.10
CA LEU A 66 9.55 1.74 -2.63
C LEU A 66 9.42 1.78 -1.10
N ARG A 67 9.17 0.64 -0.44
CA ARG A 67 9.16 0.56 1.02
C ARG A 67 10.52 0.93 1.62
N ARG A 68 11.63 0.47 1.03
CA ARG A 68 12.97 0.85 1.48
C ARG A 68 13.23 2.35 1.27
N GLU A 69 12.84 2.90 0.13
CA GLU A 69 12.98 4.33 -0.15
C GLU A 69 12.19 5.19 0.86
N VAL A 70 10.95 4.83 1.19
CA VAL A 70 10.15 5.51 2.22
C VAL A 70 10.84 5.45 3.59
N ARG A 71 11.37 4.28 3.96
CA ARG A 71 12.12 4.12 5.21
C ARG A 71 13.33 5.05 5.28
N GLU A 72 14.17 5.06 4.24
CA GLU A 72 15.37 5.90 4.18
C GLU A 72 15.03 7.39 4.28
N LEU A 73 13.95 7.83 3.63
CA LEU A 73 13.48 9.21 3.70
C LEU A 73 12.98 9.56 5.11
N LEU A 74 12.26 8.67 5.80
CA LEU A 74 11.84 8.85 7.18
C LEU A 74 13.03 8.92 8.15
N GLU A 75 13.99 8.01 8.02
CA GLU A 75 15.20 7.98 8.83
C GLU A 75 16.08 9.23 8.60
N SER A 76 16.03 9.83 7.41
CA SER A 76 16.69 11.12 7.11
C SER A 76 15.97 12.34 7.69
N GLY A 77 14.84 12.15 8.38
CA GLY A 77 14.10 13.21 9.05
C GLY A 77 13.15 14.00 8.16
N LYS A 78 12.82 13.52 6.96
CA LYS A 78 11.85 14.17 6.08
C LYS A 78 10.43 14.12 6.64
N THR A 79 9.66 15.14 6.33
CA THR A 79 8.23 15.19 6.64
C THR A 79 7.45 14.29 5.67
N ASP A 80 6.23 13.91 6.05
CA ASP A 80 5.37 13.07 5.22
C ASP A 80 5.03 13.74 3.89
N ASP A 81 4.84 15.06 3.90
CA ASP A 81 4.56 15.83 2.68
C ASP A 81 5.76 15.88 1.73
N GLU A 82 6.98 16.02 2.29
CA GLU A 82 8.21 15.97 1.49
C GLU A 82 8.43 14.57 0.87
N ILE A 83 8.06 13.51 1.59
CA ILE A 83 8.14 12.12 1.09
C ILE A 83 7.13 11.92 -0.03
N ARG A 84 5.88 12.36 0.14
CA ARG A 84 4.84 12.30 -0.90
C ARG A 84 5.26 13.06 -2.14
N GLU A 85 5.77 14.27 -1.97
CA GLU A 85 6.23 15.10 -3.09
C GLU A 85 7.43 14.49 -3.81
N HIS A 86 8.40 13.93 -3.08
CA HIS A 86 9.57 13.25 -3.64
C HIS A 86 9.14 12.07 -4.53
N LEU A 87 8.26 11.22 -4.02
CA LEU A 87 7.77 10.05 -4.76
C LEU A 87 6.86 10.47 -5.93
N ARG A 88 6.04 11.50 -5.76
CA ARG A 88 5.20 12.05 -6.82
C ARG A 88 6.03 12.62 -7.96
N ALA A 89 7.09 13.36 -7.66
CA ALA A 89 7.98 13.95 -8.67
C ALA A 89 8.68 12.86 -9.50
N ARG A 90 8.97 11.71 -8.88
CA ARG A 90 9.70 10.61 -9.53
C ARG A 90 8.80 9.64 -10.29
N TYR A 91 7.63 9.30 -9.71
CA TYR A 91 6.72 8.27 -10.22
C TYR A 91 5.40 8.81 -10.76
N GLY A 92 5.14 10.12 -10.60
CA GLY A 92 3.91 10.77 -11.05
C GLY A 92 2.77 10.75 -10.02
N ASP A 93 1.70 11.49 -10.32
CA ASP A 93 0.54 11.65 -9.42
C ASP A 93 -0.19 10.33 -9.13
N PHE A 94 -0.04 9.33 -9.98
CA PHE A 94 -0.70 8.02 -9.85
C PHE A 94 -0.24 7.21 -8.64
N ILE A 95 0.95 7.52 -8.08
CA ILE A 95 1.48 6.83 -6.91
C ILE A 95 0.65 7.09 -5.65
N LEU A 96 -0.13 8.17 -5.61
CA LEU A 96 -1.00 8.51 -4.48
C LEU A 96 -2.42 7.97 -4.71
N PHE A 97 -2.99 7.29 -3.71
CA PHE A 97 -4.41 6.89 -3.74
C PHE A 97 -5.35 8.09 -3.68
N ARG A 98 -4.97 9.13 -2.95
CA ARG A 98 -5.75 10.36 -2.85
C ARG A 98 -5.27 11.35 -3.89
N PRO A 99 -6.15 11.77 -4.82
CA PRO A 99 -5.79 12.80 -5.79
C PRO A 99 -5.50 14.11 -5.03
N VAL A 100 -4.31 14.65 -5.26
CA VAL A 100 -3.96 15.98 -4.76
C VAL A 100 -4.86 16.99 -5.48
N PHE A 101 -5.49 17.89 -4.72
CA PHE A 101 -6.23 19.00 -5.33
C PHE A 101 -5.27 19.83 -6.19
N ASN A 102 -5.49 19.76 -7.48
CA ASN A 102 -4.72 20.52 -8.45
C ASN A 102 -5.71 21.27 -9.36
N TRP A 103 -5.32 22.44 -9.85
CA TRP A 103 -6.14 23.22 -10.78
C TRP A 103 -6.59 22.41 -12.01
N ARG A 104 -5.78 21.48 -12.45
CA ARG A 104 -6.08 20.57 -13.56
C ARG A 104 -7.22 19.59 -13.29
N ASN A 105 -7.47 19.24 -12.04
CA ASN A 105 -8.52 18.31 -11.63
C ASN A 105 -9.64 19.01 -10.80
N ALA A 106 -9.59 20.34 -10.66
CA ALA A 106 -10.59 21.12 -9.94
C ALA A 106 -12.01 20.91 -10.49
N TRP A 107 -12.14 20.67 -11.79
CA TRP A 107 -13.42 20.39 -12.43
C TRP A 107 -14.11 19.14 -11.89
N LEU A 108 -13.36 18.12 -11.42
CA LEU A 108 -13.92 16.91 -10.81
C LEU A 108 -14.72 17.23 -9.54
N TRP A 109 -14.32 18.27 -8.82
CA TRP A 109 -14.97 18.68 -7.58
C TRP A 109 -16.11 19.68 -7.83
N VAL A 110 -16.00 20.46 -8.87
CA VAL A 110 -17.00 21.49 -9.23
C VAL A 110 -18.18 20.89 -10.01
N THR A 111 -17.93 19.88 -10.86
CA THR A 111 -18.96 19.25 -11.70
C THR A 111 -20.17 18.73 -10.92
N PRO A 112 -20.03 17.96 -9.83
CA PRO A 112 -21.19 17.46 -9.09
C PRO A 112 -22.02 18.59 -8.47
N VAL A 113 -21.38 19.69 -8.05
CA VAL A 113 -22.09 20.85 -7.50
C VAL A 113 -22.89 21.56 -8.58
N ILE A 114 -22.30 21.74 -9.77
CA ILE A 114 -23.00 22.35 -10.92
C ILE A 114 -24.20 21.50 -11.33
N LEU A 115 -24.01 20.18 -11.45
CA LEU A 115 -25.11 19.26 -11.82
C LEU A 115 -26.24 19.27 -10.80
N LEU A 116 -25.93 19.39 -9.52
CA LEU A 116 -26.92 19.46 -8.46
C LEU A 116 -27.72 20.79 -8.53
N LEU A 117 -27.04 21.89 -8.82
CA LEU A 117 -27.69 23.20 -8.98
C LEU A 117 -28.55 23.31 -10.24
N LEU A 118 -28.18 22.61 -11.33
CA LEU A 118 -28.96 22.58 -12.57
C LEU A 118 -30.12 21.59 -12.52
N GLY A 119 -30.07 20.60 -11.62
CA GLY A 119 -31.11 19.56 -11.46
C GLY A 119 -32.20 19.91 -10.44
N LEU A 120 -32.01 20.98 -9.67
CA LEU A 120 -32.97 21.52 -8.71
C LEU A 120 -33.81 22.59 -9.39
#